data_289fdc3620366fde7d99dada681b99f9
#
_entry.id   289fdc3620366fde7d99dada681b99f9
#
_cell.length_a   1.000
_cell.length_b   1.000
_cell.length_c   1.000
_cell.angle_alpha   90.00
_cell.angle_beta   90.00
_cell.angle_gamma   90.00
#
_symmetry.space_group_name_H-M   'P 1'
#
loop_
_entity.id
_entity.type
_entity.pdbx_description
1 polymer ?
#
loop_
_entity_poly.entity_id
_entity_poly.type
_entity_poly.pdbx_seq_one_letter_code
_entity_poly.pdbx_strand_id
1 'polypeptide(L)'
;DGNGGYWTPQNYGGGYAGPSTLRLGIEKSRNLMTVRLAKDMGMDLVAAYAERFGIYDHLKPYLPMALGAGETTVLRMVTAYSVIANGGRSIEPSLIDRVQDRYGRTVYKHDQRFCADCNTREYDGQAEPQLVDERDQVLDPMTAYQITSMMEGVVQRGTATRVKALGVPVAGKTGTTNDEKDAWFVGFTPDLVCGVYLGYDNPQPMGHGATGGGLAAPVFIDFMKEALKGKKPVDFKVPEG
;
A
#
# COMPACT_ATOMS: atom_id res chain seq x y z
N ASP A 1 -8.27 22.59 -12.13
CA ASP A 1 -8.01 22.50 -10.71
C ASP A 1 -9.19 23.07 -9.93
N GLY A 2 -9.25 22.81 -8.63
CA GLY A 2 -10.37 23.27 -7.79
C GLY A 2 -10.52 24.80 -7.66
N ASN A 3 -9.61 25.57 -8.21
CA ASN A 3 -9.61 27.03 -8.16
C ASN A 3 -9.95 27.68 -9.52
N GLY A 4 -10.51 26.90 -10.48
CA GLY A 4 -10.89 27.40 -11.81
C GLY A 4 -9.72 27.65 -12.78
N GLY A 5 -8.51 27.21 -12.42
CA GLY A 5 -7.33 27.26 -13.26
C GLY A 5 -7.15 26.01 -14.13
N TYR A 6 -6.36 26.14 -15.19
CA TYR A 6 -5.91 24.99 -15.99
C TYR A 6 -4.73 24.31 -15.31
N TRP A 7 -4.85 22.99 -15.11
CA TRP A 7 -3.77 22.16 -14.61
C TRP A 7 -3.23 21.25 -15.72
N THR A 8 -1.93 21.30 -15.95
CA THR A 8 -1.27 20.55 -17.02
C THR A 8 -0.28 19.55 -16.39
N PRO A 9 -0.72 18.30 -16.12
CA PRO A 9 0.16 17.28 -15.58
C PRO A 9 1.24 16.85 -16.57
N GLN A 10 2.38 16.42 -16.05
CA GLN A 10 3.49 15.90 -16.82
C GLN A 10 3.98 14.57 -16.24
N ASN A 11 4.60 13.72 -17.06
CA ASN A 11 5.33 12.57 -16.57
C ASN A 11 6.67 13.01 -15.95
N TYR A 12 7.08 12.39 -14.87
CA TYR A 12 8.43 12.57 -14.32
C TYR A 12 9.47 12.23 -15.41
N GLY A 13 10.44 13.12 -15.64
CA GLY A 13 11.42 13.00 -16.72
C GLY A 13 10.89 13.29 -18.13
N GLY A 14 9.64 13.72 -18.27
CA GLY A 14 9.02 14.05 -19.55
C GLY A 14 8.68 12.83 -20.42
N GLY A 15 8.36 13.09 -21.68
CA GLY A 15 8.16 12.07 -22.71
C GLY A 15 6.82 11.31 -22.63
N TYR A 16 6.53 10.62 -23.74
CA TYR A 16 5.33 9.81 -23.94
C TYR A 16 5.75 8.42 -24.43
N ALA A 17 5.09 7.37 -23.93
CA ALA A 17 5.39 5.99 -24.31
C ALA A 17 4.43 5.43 -25.39
N GLY A 18 3.47 6.24 -25.88
CA GLY A 18 2.40 5.76 -26.75
C GLY A 18 1.40 4.86 -26.02
N PRO A 19 0.58 4.08 -26.75
CA PRO A 19 -0.33 3.11 -26.17
C PRO A 19 0.42 2.13 -25.26
N SER A 20 -0.05 1.97 -24.02
CA SER A 20 0.65 1.20 -22.99
C SER A 20 -0.35 0.50 -22.08
N THR A 21 0.06 -0.61 -21.48
CA THR A 21 -0.77 -1.36 -20.53
C THR A 21 -0.87 -0.64 -19.19
N LEU A 22 -1.94 -0.90 -18.42
CA LEU A 22 -2.08 -0.40 -17.04
C LEU A 22 -0.90 -0.84 -16.17
N ARG A 23 -0.41 -2.06 -16.35
CA ARG A 23 0.79 -2.58 -15.68
C ARG A 23 1.99 -1.67 -15.90
N LEU A 24 2.29 -1.30 -17.14
CA LEU A 24 3.40 -0.39 -17.44
C LEU A 24 3.20 0.99 -16.78
N GLY A 25 1.95 1.47 -16.76
CA GLY A 25 1.57 2.72 -16.11
C GLY A 25 1.95 2.74 -14.63
N ILE A 26 1.63 1.66 -13.90
CA ILE A 26 1.97 1.50 -12.48
C ILE A 26 3.47 1.30 -12.29
N GLU A 27 4.09 0.39 -13.04
CA GLU A 27 5.52 0.05 -12.91
C GLU A 27 6.43 1.24 -13.15
N LYS A 28 6.10 2.07 -14.13
CA LYS A 28 6.87 3.27 -14.51
C LYS A 28 6.30 4.56 -13.92
N SER A 29 5.28 4.46 -13.06
CA SER A 29 4.64 5.61 -12.41
C SER A 29 4.24 6.72 -13.40
N ARG A 30 3.48 6.36 -14.45
CA ARG A 30 3.12 7.28 -15.53
C ARG A 30 1.94 8.18 -15.14
N ASN A 31 2.23 9.42 -14.77
CA ASN A 31 1.23 10.40 -14.31
C ASN A 31 0.11 10.61 -15.31
N LEU A 32 0.43 10.80 -16.60
CA LEU A 32 -0.56 11.08 -17.63
C LEU A 32 -1.52 9.91 -17.87
N MET A 33 -1.06 8.66 -17.73
CA MET A 33 -1.93 7.50 -17.83
C MET A 33 -2.91 7.46 -16.64
N THR A 34 -2.41 7.71 -15.44
CA THR A 34 -3.23 7.75 -14.22
C THR A 34 -4.31 8.84 -14.31
N VAL A 35 -3.93 10.04 -14.73
CA VAL A 35 -4.87 11.17 -14.87
C VAL A 35 -5.94 10.89 -15.94
N ARG A 36 -5.57 10.31 -17.09
CA ARG A 36 -6.54 9.93 -18.15
C ARG A 36 -7.50 8.89 -17.63
N LEU A 37 -7.00 7.84 -16.99
CA LEU A 37 -7.83 6.77 -16.41
C LEU A 37 -8.80 7.34 -15.35
N ALA A 38 -8.31 8.18 -14.44
CA ALA A 38 -9.14 8.83 -13.43
C ALA A 38 -10.21 9.73 -14.04
N LYS A 39 -9.87 10.45 -15.12
CA LYS A 39 -10.84 11.27 -15.86
C LYS A 39 -11.91 10.41 -16.54
N ASP A 40 -11.52 9.31 -17.16
CA ASP A 40 -12.44 8.41 -17.89
C ASP A 40 -13.39 7.67 -16.91
N MET A 41 -12.90 7.26 -15.75
CA MET A 41 -13.71 6.62 -14.69
C MET A 41 -14.58 7.62 -13.93
N GLY A 42 -14.20 8.87 -13.87
CA GLY A 42 -14.78 9.90 -13.02
C GLY A 42 -14.10 9.99 -11.64
N MET A 43 -13.78 11.20 -11.22
CA MET A 43 -13.08 11.44 -9.96
C MET A 43 -13.92 11.13 -8.72
N ASP A 44 -15.25 11.13 -8.81
CA ASP A 44 -16.13 10.71 -7.72
C ASP A 44 -15.90 9.25 -7.35
N LEU A 45 -15.71 8.37 -8.34
CA LEU A 45 -15.37 6.97 -8.11
C LEU A 45 -13.98 6.82 -7.46
N VAL A 46 -12.99 7.58 -7.93
CA VAL A 46 -11.64 7.59 -7.34
C VAL A 46 -11.68 8.04 -5.89
N ALA A 47 -12.43 9.11 -5.58
CA ALA A 47 -12.62 9.61 -4.23
C ALA A 47 -13.29 8.57 -3.33
N ALA A 48 -14.39 7.94 -3.80
CA ALA A 48 -15.10 6.91 -3.06
C ALA A 48 -14.21 5.71 -2.67
N TYR A 49 -13.30 5.28 -3.56
CA TYR A 49 -12.34 4.21 -3.24
C TYR A 49 -11.25 4.67 -2.26
N ALA A 50 -10.75 5.91 -2.38
CA ALA A 50 -9.78 6.46 -1.44
C ALA A 50 -10.35 6.59 -0.02
N GLU A 51 -11.63 6.96 0.11
CA GLU A 51 -12.38 6.99 1.36
C GLU A 51 -12.64 5.57 1.90
N ARG A 52 -13.06 4.65 1.03
CA ARG A 52 -13.28 3.23 1.39
C ARG A 52 -12.02 2.55 1.94
N PHE A 53 -10.84 2.91 1.44
CA PHE A 53 -9.56 2.41 1.95
C PHE A 53 -9.05 3.18 3.17
N GLY A 54 -9.79 4.19 3.65
CA GLY A 54 -9.45 4.98 4.83
C GLY A 54 -8.29 5.96 4.62
N ILE A 55 -7.91 6.24 3.36
CA ILE A 55 -6.84 7.20 3.05
C ILE A 55 -7.27 8.61 3.43
N TYR A 56 -8.55 8.93 3.17
CA TYR A 56 -9.18 10.21 3.48
C TYR A 56 -10.55 9.99 4.14
N ASP A 57 -10.96 10.90 5.01
CA ASP A 57 -12.33 10.94 5.51
C ASP A 57 -13.27 11.52 4.45
N HIS A 58 -12.78 12.48 3.68
CA HIS A 58 -13.45 13.07 2.54
C HIS A 58 -12.43 13.60 1.55
N LEU A 59 -12.49 13.13 0.30
CA LEU A 59 -11.62 13.58 -0.79
C LEU A 59 -12.42 14.38 -1.81
N LYS A 60 -12.04 15.65 -2.03
CA LYS A 60 -12.61 16.46 -3.11
C LYS A 60 -12.25 15.84 -4.46
N PRO A 61 -13.22 15.63 -5.38
CA PRO A 61 -13.00 14.90 -6.63
C PRO A 61 -12.31 15.76 -7.72
N TYR A 62 -11.21 16.42 -7.35
CA TYR A 62 -10.40 17.19 -8.29
C TYR A 62 -9.33 16.30 -8.95
N LEU A 63 -9.08 16.52 -10.23
CA LEU A 63 -8.18 15.67 -11.01
C LEU A 63 -6.74 15.56 -10.43
N PRO A 64 -6.12 16.59 -9.83
CA PRO A 64 -4.83 16.46 -9.17
C PRO A 64 -4.79 15.45 -8.03
N MET A 65 -5.95 15.16 -7.40
CA MET A 65 -6.04 14.16 -6.32
C MET A 65 -5.72 12.75 -6.82
N ALA A 66 -5.91 12.46 -8.11
CA ALA A 66 -5.51 11.19 -8.72
C ALA A 66 -3.98 10.95 -8.69
N LEU A 67 -3.19 12.00 -8.52
CA LEU A 67 -1.74 11.93 -8.37
C LEU A 67 -1.27 12.14 -6.92
N GLY A 68 -2.20 12.15 -5.95
CA GLY A 68 -1.84 12.27 -4.54
C GLY A 68 -1.62 13.71 -4.07
N ALA A 69 -2.32 14.69 -4.64
CA ALA A 69 -2.25 16.08 -4.17
C ALA A 69 -2.93 16.31 -2.80
N GLY A 70 -3.66 15.33 -2.28
CA GLY A 70 -4.27 15.39 -0.96
C GLY A 70 -3.30 15.00 0.15
N GLU A 71 -3.42 15.64 1.29
CA GLU A 71 -2.63 15.32 2.48
C GLU A 71 -3.22 14.13 3.24
N THR A 72 -2.35 13.22 3.69
CA THR A 72 -2.72 12.09 4.52
C THR A 72 -1.56 11.67 5.42
N THR A 73 -1.77 10.68 6.29
CA THR A 73 -0.73 10.19 7.19
C THR A 73 -0.07 8.91 6.66
N VAL A 74 1.17 8.64 7.10
CA VAL A 74 1.86 7.38 6.80
C VAL A 74 1.03 6.19 7.27
N LEU A 75 0.40 6.27 8.43
CA LEU A 75 -0.44 5.21 8.98
C LEU A 75 -1.63 4.89 8.06
N ARG A 76 -2.35 5.91 7.57
CA ARG A 76 -3.47 5.71 6.64
C ARG A 76 -3.02 5.08 5.32
N MET A 77 -1.87 5.50 4.79
CA MET A 77 -1.31 4.89 3.57
C MET A 77 -0.92 3.43 3.80
N VAL A 78 -0.23 3.12 4.89
CA VAL A 78 0.13 1.73 5.25
C VAL A 78 -1.14 0.88 5.44
N THR A 79 -2.17 1.40 6.08
CA THR A 79 -3.46 0.72 6.25
C THR A 79 -4.11 0.41 4.90
N ALA A 80 -4.15 1.36 3.97
CA ALA A 80 -4.70 1.16 2.63
C ALA A 80 -3.94 0.08 1.84
N TYR A 81 -2.61 0.10 1.90
CA TYR A 81 -1.78 -0.95 1.28
C TYR A 81 -1.95 -2.31 1.97
N SER A 82 -2.20 -2.31 3.29
CA SER A 82 -2.51 -3.53 4.04
C SER A 82 -3.81 -4.19 3.57
N VAL A 83 -4.81 -3.40 3.17
CA VAL A 83 -6.04 -3.93 2.54
C VAL A 83 -5.71 -4.71 1.28
N ILE A 84 -4.85 -4.18 0.41
CA ILE A 84 -4.42 -4.86 -0.83
C ILE A 84 -3.63 -6.13 -0.48
N ALA A 85 -2.65 -6.03 0.43
CA ALA A 85 -1.83 -7.16 0.87
C ALA A 85 -2.65 -8.28 1.52
N ASN A 86 -3.77 -7.93 2.16
CA ASN A 86 -4.71 -8.84 2.83
C ASN A 86 -5.84 -9.33 1.91
N GLY A 87 -5.63 -9.34 0.60
CA GLY A 87 -6.62 -9.84 -0.36
C GLY A 87 -7.90 -9.02 -0.45
N GLY A 88 -7.83 -7.73 -0.16
CA GLY A 88 -8.94 -6.78 -0.27
C GLY A 88 -9.85 -6.68 0.97
N ARG A 89 -9.51 -7.34 2.08
CA ARG A 89 -10.26 -7.22 3.33
C ARG A 89 -9.80 -6.00 4.12
N SER A 90 -10.77 -5.32 4.75
CA SER A 90 -10.52 -4.14 5.59
C SER A 90 -9.60 -4.47 6.76
N ILE A 91 -8.78 -3.49 7.15
CA ILE A 91 -7.90 -3.57 8.30
C ILE A 91 -8.10 -2.34 9.16
N GLU A 92 -8.32 -2.56 10.45
CA GLU A 92 -8.34 -1.51 11.45
C GLU A 92 -6.99 -1.54 12.19
N PRO A 93 -6.14 -0.50 12.05
CA PRO A 93 -4.85 -0.47 12.70
C PRO A 93 -5.00 -0.29 14.22
N SER A 94 -4.21 -1.02 15.01
CA SER A 94 -4.20 -0.89 16.46
C SER A 94 -2.78 -0.96 17.01
N LEU A 95 -2.52 -0.19 18.07
CA LEU A 95 -1.31 -0.29 18.89
C LEU A 95 -1.51 -1.20 20.10
N ILE A 96 -2.76 -1.59 20.39
CA ILE A 96 -3.12 -2.40 21.55
C ILE A 96 -3.75 -3.71 21.04
N ASP A 97 -3.02 -4.80 21.16
CA ASP A 97 -3.53 -6.12 20.81
C ASP A 97 -4.52 -6.65 21.86
N ARG A 98 -4.17 -6.49 23.15
CA ARG A 98 -4.94 -7.03 24.26
C ARG A 98 -4.78 -6.20 25.51
N VAL A 99 -5.86 -6.10 26.30
CA VAL A 99 -5.84 -5.59 27.69
C VAL A 99 -6.32 -6.68 28.63
N GLN A 100 -5.60 -6.91 29.70
CA GLN A 100 -5.96 -7.87 30.75
C GLN A 100 -6.09 -7.18 32.11
N ASP A 101 -7.01 -7.67 32.93
CA ASP A 101 -7.12 -7.20 34.31
C ASP A 101 -6.01 -7.79 35.19
N ARG A 102 -5.94 -7.40 36.48
CA ARG A 102 -4.95 -7.88 37.44
C ARG A 102 -5.01 -9.39 37.67
N TYR A 103 -6.05 -10.06 37.27
CA TYR A 103 -6.25 -11.50 37.42
C TYR A 103 -5.95 -12.28 36.13
N GLY A 104 -5.46 -11.59 35.07
CA GLY A 104 -5.15 -12.19 33.78
C GLY A 104 -6.36 -12.40 32.88
N ARG A 105 -7.54 -11.92 33.24
CA ARG A 105 -8.73 -12.02 32.38
C ARG A 105 -8.64 -10.96 31.29
N THR A 106 -8.83 -11.39 30.03
CA THR A 106 -8.88 -10.46 28.89
C THR A 106 -10.13 -9.64 28.95
N VAL A 107 -9.99 -8.31 29.07
CA VAL A 107 -11.09 -7.33 29.07
C VAL A 107 -11.22 -6.63 27.71
N TYR A 108 -10.19 -6.68 26.89
CA TYR A 108 -10.18 -6.20 25.51
C TYR A 108 -9.26 -7.06 24.66
N LYS A 109 -9.68 -7.36 23.43
CA LYS A 109 -8.86 -8.02 22.40
C LYS A 109 -9.16 -7.37 21.06
N HIS A 110 -8.13 -6.93 20.34
CA HIS A 110 -8.30 -6.29 19.02
C HIS A 110 -8.76 -7.30 17.97
N ASP A 111 -8.10 -8.44 17.88
CA ASP A 111 -8.48 -9.52 16.95
C ASP A 111 -9.74 -10.23 17.44
N GLN A 112 -10.88 -9.95 16.81
CA GLN A 112 -12.19 -10.50 17.11
C GLN A 112 -12.51 -11.77 16.30
N ARG A 113 -11.61 -12.22 15.42
CA ARG A 113 -11.86 -13.41 14.61
C ARG A 113 -12.12 -14.62 15.48
N PHE A 114 -13.18 -15.34 15.14
CA PHE A 114 -13.58 -16.54 15.87
C PHE A 114 -12.76 -17.75 15.42
N CYS A 115 -12.36 -18.58 16.38
CA CYS A 115 -11.68 -19.82 16.14
C CYS A 115 -12.33 -20.93 16.98
N ALA A 116 -13.03 -21.83 16.33
CA ALA A 116 -13.74 -22.93 17.02
C ALA A 116 -12.76 -23.88 17.72
N ASP A 117 -11.65 -24.21 17.07
CA ASP A 117 -10.76 -25.30 17.45
C ASP A 117 -9.42 -24.84 18.06
N CYS A 118 -9.26 -23.51 18.30
CA CYS A 118 -8.02 -22.96 18.88
C CYS A 118 -7.73 -23.38 20.33
N ASN A 119 -8.70 -23.91 21.05
CA ASN A 119 -8.57 -24.31 22.46
C ASN A 119 -8.40 -25.82 22.66
N THR A 120 -8.10 -26.55 21.61
CA THR A 120 -7.83 -27.99 21.71
C THR A 120 -6.60 -28.21 22.60
N ARG A 121 -6.75 -29.03 23.64
CA ARG A 121 -5.68 -29.25 24.64
C ARG A 121 -4.57 -30.18 24.17
N GLU A 122 -4.88 -31.07 23.24
CA GLU A 122 -3.95 -32.07 22.72
C GLU A 122 -3.98 -32.07 21.20
N TYR A 123 -2.80 -32.23 20.60
CA TYR A 123 -2.68 -32.42 19.15
C TYR A 123 -2.77 -33.94 18.86
N ASP A 124 -3.78 -34.31 18.09
CA ASP A 124 -4.04 -35.70 17.68
C ASP A 124 -3.91 -35.90 16.14
N GLY A 125 -3.26 -34.97 15.44
CA GLY A 125 -3.12 -34.97 13.98
C GLY A 125 -4.21 -34.18 13.24
N GLN A 126 -5.05 -33.43 13.97
CA GLN A 126 -6.10 -32.59 13.38
C GLN A 126 -5.54 -31.51 12.47
N ALA A 127 -6.36 -31.04 11.52
CA ALA A 127 -6.02 -29.92 10.64
C ALA A 127 -5.78 -28.61 11.44
N GLU A 128 -5.05 -27.69 10.86
CA GLU A 128 -4.86 -26.35 11.43
C GLU A 128 -6.21 -25.69 11.71
N PRO A 129 -6.38 -25.05 12.91
CA PRO A 129 -7.59 -24.32 13.22
C PRO A 129 -7.85 -23.20 12.19
N GLN A 130 -9.08 -23.11 11.72
CA GLN A 130 -9.48 -22.06 10.79
C GLN A 130 -10.07 -20.87 11.54
N LEU A 131 -9.53 -19.68 11.26
CA LEU A 131 -10.08 -18.42 11.75
C LEU A 131 -11.20 -17.97 10.80
N VAL A 132 -12.38 -17.74 11.37
CA VAL A 132 -13.46 -17.10 10.63
C VAL A 132 -13.18 -15.61 10.59
N ASP A 133 -12.96 -15.10 9.38
CA ASP A 133 -12.66 -13.69 9.14
C ASP A 133 -13.91 -12.97 8.63
N GLU A 134 -14.58 -12.24 9.52
CA GLU A 134 -15.81 -11.50 9.23
C GLU A 134 -15.54 -10.04 8.79
N ARG A 135 -14.28 -9.63 8.63
CA ARG A 135 -13.95 -8.28 8.17
C ARG A 135 -14.48 -8.04 6.76
N ASP A 136 -14.91 -6.80 6.52
CA ASP A 136 -15.49 -6.40 5.24
C ASP A 136 -14.54 -6.63 4.06
N GLN A 137 -15.05 -7.23 2.99
CA GLN A 137 -14.37 -7.34 1.70
C GLN A 137 -14.58 -6.03 0.94
N VAL A 138 -13.62 -5.10 1.00
CA VAL A 138 -13.71 -3.76 0.40
C VAL A 138 -13.13 -3.70 -1.01
N LEU A 139 -12.36 -4.69 -1.41
CA LEU A 139 -11.84 -4.89 -2.76
C LEU A 139 -11.93 -6.39 -3.10
N ASP A 140 -12.34 -6.69 -4.32
CA ASP A 140 -12.36 -8.07 -4.82
C ASP A 140 -10.97 -8.72 -4.72
N PRO A 141 -10.86 -9.99 -4.26
CA PRO A 141 -9.56 -10.65 -4.04
C PRO A 141 -8.71 -10.79 -5.30
N MET A 142 -9.34 -11.06 -6.46
CA MET A 142 -8.61 -11.15 -7.73
C MET A 142 -8.08 -9.79 -8.16
N THR A 143 -8.87 -8.73 -7.94
CA THR A 143 -8.44 -7.34 -8.20
C THR A 143 -7.28 -6.96 -7.28
N ALA A 144 -7.35 -7.31 -5.99
CA ALA A 144 -6.24 -7.09 -5.03
C ALA A 144 -4.96 -7.81 -5.49
N TYR A 145 -5.07 -9.05 -5.96
CA TYR A 145 -3.94 -9.81 -6.49
C TYR A 145 -3.39 -9.19 -7.79
N GLN A 146 -4.25 -8.76 -8.71
CA GLN A 146 -3.81 -8.10 -9.94
C GLN A 146 -3.00 -6.83 -9.65
N ILE A 147 -3.46 -6.00 -8.72
CA ILE A 147 -2.74 -4.80 -8.28
C ILE A 147 -1.42 -5.19 -7.59
N THR A 148 -1.42 -6.20 -6.71
CA THR A 148 -0.21 -6.74 -6.10
C THR A 148 0.81 -7.17 -7.15
N SER A 149 0.40 -7.95 -8.15
CA SER A 149 1.25 -8.38 -9.25
C SER A 149 1.82 -7.21 -10.08
N MET A 150 1.03 -6.14 -10.29
CA MET A 150 1.54 -4.92 -10.95
C MET A 150 2.56 -4.20 -10.07
N MET A 151 2.34 -4.16 -8.74
CA MET A 151 3.27 -3.56 -7.79
C MET A 151 4.54 -4.38 -7.56
N GLU A 152 4.50 -5.70 -7.71
CA GLU A 152 5.73 -6.51 -7.83
C GLU A 152 6.56 -6.05 -9.03
N GLY A 153 5.91 -5.75 -10.15
CA GLY A 153 6.56 -5.20 -11.34
C GLY A 153 7.29 -3.88 -11.09
N VAL A 154 6.81 -3.03 -10.17
CA VAL A 154 7.51 -1.80 -9.73
C VAL A 154 8.88 -2.14 -9.15
N VAL A 155 8.97 -3.21 -8.35
CA VAL A 155 10.21 -3.71 -7.74
C VAL A 155 11.06 -4.44 -8.77
N GLN A 156 10.48 -5.27 -9.63
CA GLN A 156 11.25 -6.12 -10.54
C GLN A 156 11.87 -5.35 -11.71
N ARG A 157 11.17 -4.37 -12.28
CA ARG A 157 11.58 -3.66 -13.50
C ARG A 157 11.12 -2.19 -13.57
N GLY A 158 10.52 -1.68 -12.48
CA GLY A 158 9.94 -0.35 -12.37
C GLY A 158 10.83 0.65 -11.66
N THR A 159 10.19 1.53 -10.88
CA THR A 159 10.83 2.66 -10.20
C THR A 159 11.53 2.28 -8.89
N ALA A 160 11.37 1.04 -8.38
CA ALA A 160 11.91 0.59 -7.11
C ALA A 160 12.81 -0.66 -7.24
N THR A 161 13.57 -0.79 -8.31
CA THR A 161 14.41 -1.97 -8.58
C THR A 161 15.48 -2.25 -7.51
N ARG A 162 15.87 -1.25 -6.72
CA ARG A 162 16.78 -1.43 -5.57
C ARG A 162 16.22 -2.39 -4.53
N VAL A 163 14.90 -2.47 -4.36
CA VAL A 163 14.22 -3.32 -3.38
C VAL A 163 14.45 -4.82 -3.65
N LYS A 164 14.83 -5.20 -4.87
CA LYS A 164 15.27 -6.58 -5.19
C LYS A 164 16.41 -7.09 -4.30
N ALA A 165 17.19 -6.18 -3.71
CA ALA A 165 18.27 -6.54 -2.79
C ALA A 165 17.79 -7.28 -1.52
N LEU A 166 16.49 -7.27 -1.23
CA LEU A 166 15.90 -8.06 -0.14
C LEU A 166 15.85 -9.56 -0.44
N GLY A 167 15.87 -9.98 -1.72
CA GLY A 167 15.84 -11.37 -2.12
C GLY A 167 14.54 -12.13 -1.80
N VAL A 168 13.47 -11.41 -1.50
CA VAL A 168 12.14 -11.97 -1.21
C VAL A 168 11.08 -11.31 -2.10
N PRO A 169 9.90 -11.93 -2.31
CA PRO A 169 8.79 -11.29 -3.00
C PRO A 169 8.35 -10.01 -2.30
N VAL A 170 8.37 -8.89 -3.02
CA VAL A 170 7.91 -7.58 -2.52
C VAL A 170 7.11 -6.89 -3.60
N ALA A 171 5.95 -6.40 -3.24
CA ALA A 171 5.17 -5.45 -4.02
C ALA A 171 5.26 -4.07 -3.39
N GLY A 172 5.17 -3.00 -4.17
CA GLY A 172 5.22 -1.65 -3.62
C GLY A 172 5.11 -0.55 -4.65
N LYS A 173 5.10 0.68 -4.17
CA LYS A 173 4.98 1.87 -5.01
C LYS A 173 5.82 3.01 -4.46
N THR A 174 6.52 3.68 -5.35
CA THR A 174 7.21 4.93 -5.07
C THR A 174 6.26 6.12 -5.21
N GLY A 175 6.47 7.15 -4.40
CA GLY A 175 5.86 8.46 -4.56
C GLY A 175 6.96 9.53 -4.52
N THR A 176 6.81 10.56 -5.35
CA THR A 176 7.71 11.71 -5.37
C THR A 176 6.88 12.92 -5.78
N THR A 177 6.88 13.95 -4.95
CA THR A 177 6.23 15.21 -5.29
C THR A 177 7.06 16.02 -6.30
N ASN A 178 6.42 17.00 -6.93
CA ASN A 178 7.11 17.97 -7.76
C ASN A 178 8.24 18.65 -6.96
N ASP A 179 9.35 18.93 -7.62
CA ASP A 179 10.57 19.52 -7.01
C ASP A 179 11.20 18.67 -5.91
N GLU A 180 10.86 17.36 -5.84
CA GLU A 180 11.48 16.40 -4.88
C GLU A 180 11.35 16.88 -3.41
N LYS A 181 10.17 17.42 -3.04
CA LYS A 181 9.89 17.90 -1.68
C LYS A 181 9.53 16.77 -0.72
N ASP A 182 8.89 15.71 -1.24
CA ASP A 182 8.51 14.51 -0.50
C ASP A 182 8.91 13.27 -1.27
N ALA A 183 9.44 12.30 -0.56
CA ALA A 183 9.80 10.99 -1.08
C ALA A 183 9.08 9.89 -0.29
N TRP A 184 8.30 9.08 -0.97
CA TRP A 184 7.53 7.98 -0.41
C TRP A 184 7.95 6.64 -1.00
N PHE A 185 7.95 5.64 -0.16
CA PHE A 185 7.87 4.25 -0.59
C PHE A 185 6.95 3.49 0.36
N VAL A 186 5.92 2.86 -0.18
CA VAL A 186 5.09 1.90 0.56
C VAL A 186 5.22 0.56 -0.13
N GLY A 187 5.64 -0.44 0.61
CA GLY A 187 5.84 -1.78 0.09
C GLY A 187 5.45 -2.84 1.09
N PHE A 188 5.23 -4.05 0.59
CA PHE A 188 4.79 -5.17 1.41
C PHE A 188 5.27 -6.52 0.87
N THR A 189 5.45 -7.45 1.79
CA THR A 189 5.46 -8.89 1.57
C THR A 189 4.07 -9.45 1.90
N PRO A 190 3.79 -10.74 1.71
CA PRO A 190 2.52 -11.32 2.16
C PRO A 190 2.18 -11.08 3.64
N ASP A 191 3.19 -10.89 4.50
CA ASP A 191 3.02 -10.84 5.96
C ASP A 191 3.27 -9.47 6.59
N LEU A 192 3.88 -8.54 5.88
CA LEU A 192 4.35 -7.29 6.46
C LEU A 192 4.25 -6.14 5.48
N VAL A 193 3.62 -5.04 5.90
CA VAL A 193 3.56 -3.77 5.16
C VAL A 193 4.42 -2.73 5.86
N CYS A 194 5.22 -2.00 5.10
CA CYS A 194 6.03 -0.90 5.61
C CYS A 194 5.90 0.32 4.72
N GLY A 195 5.67 1.47 5.33
CA GLY A 195 5.64 2.77 4.65
C GLY A 195 6.78 3.66 5.15
N VAL A 196 7.45 4.31 4.22
CA VAL A 196 8.51 5.28 4.48
C VAL A 196 8.14 6.61 3.83
N TYR A 197 8.17 7.66 4.60
CA TYR A 197 8.02 9.04 4.17
C TYR A 197 9.24 9.86 4.61
N LEU A 198 9.74 10.66 3.70
CA LEU A 198 10.81 11.62 3.94
C LEU A 198 10.42 12.96 3.34
N GLY A 199 10.52 14.00 4.12
CA GLY A 199 10.18 15.38 3.76
C GLY A 199 10.45 16.33 4.91
N TYR A 200 10.31 17.61 4.65
CA TYR A 200 10.41 18.66 5.67
C TYR A 200 9.02 19.12 6.11
N ASP A 201 8.86 19.51 7.37
CA ASP A 201 7.60 20.06 7.90
C ASP A 201 7.13 21.30 7.10
N ASN A 202 8.08 22.14 6.68
CA ASN A 202 7.85 23.16 5.67
C ASN A 202 8.37 22.63 4.32
N PRO A 203 7.50 22.26 3.37
CA PRO A 203 7.88 21.62 2.13
C PRO A 203 8.91 22.41 1.33
N GLN A 204 10.11 21.87 1.20
CA GLN A 204 11.21 22.42 0.40
C GLN A 204 11.95 21.29 -0.31
N PRO A 205 12.62 21.57 -1.44
CA PRO A 205 13.35 20.53 -2.18
C PRO A 205 14.43 19.87 -1.31
N MET A 206 14.46 18.53 -1.30
CA MET A 206 15.46 17.73 -0.58
C MET A 206 16.77 17.54 -1.37
N GLY A 207 16.79 18.00 -2.61
CA GLY A 207 17.95 17.88 -3.50
C GLY A 207 17.69 16.94 -4.68
N HIS A 208 18.54 17.07 -5.70
CA HIS A 208 18.38 16.29 -6.93
C HIS A 208 18.54 14.79 -6.67
N GLY A 209 17.58 13.99 -7.15
CA GLY A 209 17.56 12.54 -6.96
C GLY A 209 16.89 12.08 -5.65
N ALA A 210 16.35 13.00 -4.84
CA ALA A 210 15.60 12.68 -3.61
C ALA A 210 14.21 12.12 -3.93
N THR A 211 14.18 11.04 -4.69
CA THR A 211 12.96 10.36 -5.13
C THR A 211 12.56 9.23 -4.17
N GLY A 212 11.33 8.76 -4.27
CA GLY A 212 10.88 7.59 -3.52
C GLY A 212 11.75 6.35 -3.75
N GLY A 213 12.19 6.11 -4.99
CA GLY A 213 13.10 5.01 -5.33
C GLY A 213 14.55 5.25 -4.92
N GLY A 214 14.98 6.54 -4.88
CA GLY A 214 16.35 6.93 -4.54
C GLY A 214 16.60 7.07 -3.04
N LEU A 215 15.62 7.62 -2.31
CA LEU A 215 15.77 8.00 -0.90
C LEU A 215 14.93 7.13 0.05
N ALA A 216 13.63 6.94 -0.22
CA ALA A 216 12.75 6.20 0.69
C ALA A 216 12.94 4.68 0.58
N ALA A 217 13.15 4.14 -0.62
CA ALA A 217 13.35 2.70 -0.82
C ALA A 217 14.58 2.13 -0.07
N PRO A 218 15.75 2.79 0.02
CA PRO A 218 16.85 2.34 0.86
C PRO A 218 16.48 2.17 2.34
N VAL A 219 15.77 3.12 2.91
CA VAL A 219 15.30 3.05 4.32
C VAL A 219 14.35 1.87 4.50
N PHE A 220 13.43 1.66 3.56
CA PHE A 220 12.55 0.48 3.54
C PHE A 220 13.37 -0.83 3.50
N ILE A 221 14.40 -0.90 2.67
CA ILE A 221 15.26 -2.09 2.55
C ILE A 221 15.94 -2.41 3.89
N ASP A 222 16.53 -1.41 4.54
CA ASP A 222 17.24 -1.61 5.79
C ASP A 222 16.30 -2.06 6.91
N PHE A 223 15.12 -1.45 7.02
CA PHE A 223 14.08 -1.88 7.94
C PHE A 223 13.63 -3.32 7.66
N MET A 224 13.31 -3.65 6.41
CA MET A 224 12.77 -4.97 6.04
C MET A 224 13.79 -6.08 6.20
N LYS A 225 15.09 -5.82 6.00
CA LYS A 225 16.16 -6.79 6.27
C LYS A 225 16.12 -7.30 7.72
N GLU A 226 15.96 -6.39 8.67
CA GLU A 226 15.86 -6.77 10.09
C GLU A 226 14.51 -7.39 10.44
N ALA A 227 13.40 -6.81 9.95
CA ALA A 227 12.06 -7.29 10.23
C ALA A 227 11.78 -8.69 9.67
N LEU A 228 12.43 -9.08 8.57
CA LEU A 228 12.28 -10.39 7.94
C LEU A 228 13.33 -11.41 8.38
N LYS A 229 14.24 -11.05 9.27
CA LYS A 229 15.30 -11.93 9.74
C LYS A 229 14.73 -13.20 10.37
N GLY A 230 15.19 -14.35 9.90
CA GLY A 230 14.72 -15.65 10.36
C GLY A 230 13.36 -16.10 9.81
N LYS A 231 12.68 -15.27 9.01
CA LYS A 231 11.44 -15.67 8.33
C LYS A 231 11.75 -16.33 7.00
N LYS A 232 10.99 -17.36 6.65
CA LYS A 232 11.08 -17.97 5.32
C LYS A 232 10.37 -17.07 4.31
N PRO A 233 10.96 -16.85 3.12
CA PRO A 233 10.27 -16.17 2.03
C PRO A 233 8.98 -16.92 1.65
N VAL A 234 7.92 -16.17 1.44
CA VAL A 234 6.61 -16.68 0.99
C VAL A 234 6.20 -15.88 -0.24
N ASP A 235 5.67 -16.55 -1.25
CA ASP A 235 5.12 -15.89 -2.44
C ASP A 235 3.71 -15.35 -2.16
N PHE A 236 3.31 -14.34 -2.96
CA PHE A 236 1.94 -13.85 -2.92
C PHE A 236 0.98 -14.94 -3.40
N LYS A 237 -0.03 -15.22 -2.57
CA LYS A 237 -1.01 -16.26 -2.86
C LYS A 237 -1.97 -15.81 -3.96
N VAL A 238 -2.07 -16.61 -5.02
CA VAL A 238 -3.10 -16.42 -6.05
C VAL A 238 -4.44 -16.82 -5.45
N PRO A 239 -5.47 -15.96 -5.48
CA PRO A 239 -6.80 -16.34 -5.01
C PRO A 239 -7.40 -17.44 -5.91
N GLU A 240 -8.25 -18.28 -5.32
CA GLU A 240 -9.06 -19.23 -6.07
C GLU A 240 -10.09 -18.45 -6.89
N GLY A 241 -10.24 -18.79 -8.18
CA GLY A 241 -11.17 -18.17 -9.13
C GLY A 241 -12.57 -18.75 -9.05
#